data_8590ab8e9c1b5d1b8e6a9081ec9de757
#
_entry.id   8590ab8e9c1b5d1b8e6a9081ec9de757
#
_cell.length_a   1.000
_cell.length_b   1.000
_cell.length_c   1.000
_cell.angle_alpha   90.00
_cell.angle_beta   90.00
_cell.angle_gamma   90.00
#
_symmetry.space_group_name_H-M   'P 1'
#
loop_
_entity.id
_entity.type
_entity.pdbx_description
1 polymer ?
#
loop_
_entity_poly.entity_id
_entity_poly.type
_entity_poly.pdbx_seq_one_letter_code
_entity_poly.pdbx_strand_id
1 'polypeptide(L)'
;MEEKLTHFDEKGNAIMVDVTEKKITSRTATASGKIHVNEAVMKAVLEGTVAKGDVLGVARVAGIMAVKQTAHLIPMCHTLLITKCSVDFEVDEKELTIKALCTAKLEIGRAHV
;
A
#
# COMPACT_ATOMS: atom_id res chain seq x y z
N MET A 1 11.31 -9.75 -19.60
CA MET A 1 10.05 -10.34 -20.05
C MET A 1 8.92 -9.36 -19.82
N GLU A 2 8.17 -9.10 -20.84
CA GLU A 2 7.08 -8.15 -20.74
C GLU A 2 5.92 -8.73 -19.95
N GLU A 3 5.41 -7.98 -19.01
CA GLU A 3 4.33 -8.40 -18.16
C GLU A 3 2.99 -8.03 -18.79
N LYS A 4 2.14 -9.02 -19.00
CA LYS A 4 0.81 -8.77 -19.52
C LYS A 4 -0.10 -8.21 -18.45
N LEU A 5 -0.92 -7.24 -18.82
CA LEU A 5 -1.98 -6.75 -17.95
C LEU A 5 -3.10 -7.79 -17.96
N THR A 6 -3.26 -8.49 -16.85
CA THR A 6 -4.17 -9.64 -16.75
C THR A 6 -5.64 -9.25 -16.60
N HIS A 7 -5.95 -7.95 -16.46
CA HIS A 7 -7.32 -7.47 -16.29
C HIS A 7 -7.91 -6.86 -17.57
N PHE A 8 -7.22 -7.04 -18.69
CA PHE A 8 -7.67 -6.54 -19.98
C PHE A 8 -7.53 -7.63 -21.04
N ASP A 9 -8.48 -7.67 -21.96
CA ASP A 9 -8.38 -8.58 -23.11
C ASP A 9 -7.49 -7.94 -24.19
N GLU A 10 -7.31 -8.67 -25.31
CA GLU A 10 -6.48 -8.20 -26.42
C GLU A 10 -7.03 -6.93 -27.11
N LYS A 11 -8.30 -6.63 -26.93
CA LYS A 11 -8.96 -5.45 -27.47
C LYS A 11 -8.97 -4.27 -26.51
N GLY A 12 -8.35 -4.43 -25.34
CA GLY A 12 -8.30 -3.39 -24.32
C GLY A 12 -9.51 -3.30 -23.42
N ASN A 13 -10.45 -4.23 -23.52
CA ASN A 13 -11.60 -4.26 -22.63
C ASN A 13 -11.23 -4.86 -21.29
N ALA A 14 -11.75 -4.30 -20.21
CA ALA A 14 -11.52 -4.84 -18.88
C ALA A 14 -12.26 -6.19 -18.74
N ILE A 15 -11.55 -7.19 -18.29
CA ILE A 15 -12.11 -8.52 -18.07
C ILE A 15 -11.65 -9.10 -16.73
N MET A 16 -12.42 -10.03 -16.20
CA MET A 16 -12.00 -10.82 -15.04
C MET A 16 -11.25 -12.04 -15.55
N VAL A 17 -10.02 -12.17 -15.07
CA VAL A 17 -9.18 -13.32 -15.42
C VAL A 17 -9.57 -14.51 -14.55
N ASP A 18 -9.75 -15.68 -15.16
CA ASP A 18 -9.95 -16.91 -14.41
C ASP A 18 -8.62 -17.35 -13.82
N VAL A 19 -8.50 -17.20 -12.51
CA VAL A 19 -7.27 -17.51 -11.79
C VAL A 19 -7.19 -18.96 -11.31
N THR A 20 -8.24 -19.75 -11.50
CA THR A 20 -8.27 -21.14 -11.00
C THR A 20 -7.27 -22.04 -11.72
N GLU A 21 -6.95 -21.73 -12.97
CA GLU A 21 -6.00 -22.49 -13.78
C GLU A 21 -4.59 -21.92 -13.78
N LYS A 22 -4.38 -20.81 -13.09
CA LYS A 22 -3.06 -20.15 -13.06
C LYS A 22 -2.25 -20.60 -11.88
N LYS A 23 -0.93 -20.64 -12.09
CA LYS A 23 -0.01 -20.89 -10.98
C LYS A 23 -0.07 -19.71 -10.00
N ILE A 24 0.04 -20.02 -8.73
CA ILE A 24 0.16 -18.99 -7.69
C ILE A 24 1.52 -18.34 -7.83
N THR A 25 1.54 -17.02 -7.94
CA THR A 25 2.76 -16.23 -8.00
C THR A 25 2.78 -15.22 -6.87
N SER A 26 3.96 -14.96 -6.34
CA SER A 26 4.16 -13.91 -5.34
C SER A 26 4.67 -12.65 -6.01
N ARG A 27 4.13 -11.52 -5.60
CA ARG A 27 4.59 -10.21 -6.07
C ARG A 27 4.78 -9.28 -4.90
N THR A 28 5.78 -8.43 -4.99
CA THR A 28 6.02 -7.40 -4.00
C THR A 28 5.88 -6.04 -4.66
N ALA A 29 5.10 -5.18 -4.06
CA ALA A 29 4.92 -3.81 -4.52
C ALA A 29 5.34 -2.85 -3.42
N THR A 30 6.10 -1.83 -3.77
CA THR A 30 6.49 -0.77 -2.85
C THR A 30 6.10 0.57 -3.43
N ALA A 31 5.45 1.37 -2.61
CA ALA A 31 5.06 2.73 -2.97
C ALA A 31 5.51 3.69 -1.89
N SER A 32 5.76 4.92 -2.26
CA SER A 32 6.10 5.96 -1.30
C SER A 32 5.31 7.23 -1.57
N GLY A 33 5.10 7.98 -0.50
CA GLY A 33 4.48 9.29 -0.57
C GLY A 33 5.14 10.21 0.45
N LYS A 34 5.16 11.47 0.17
CA LYS A 34 5.82 12.46 1.03
C LYS A 34 4.88 13.62 1.29
N ILE A 35 4.84 14.08 2.54
CA ILE A 35 4.14 15.31 2.88
C ILE A 35 5.13 16.33 3.41
N HIS A 36 4.84 17.61 3.16
CA HIS A 36 5.56 18.71 3.73
C HIS A 36 4.76 19.24 4.92
N VAL A 37 5.44 19.48 6.03
CA VAL A 37 4.80 19.98 7.25
C VAL A 37 5.51 21.25 7.68
N ASN A 38 4.90 22.01 8.59
CA ASN A 38 5.57 23.16 9.17
C ASN A 38 6.40 22.76 10.39
N GLU A 39 7.18 23.70 10.91
CA GLU A 39 8.06 23.42 12.04
C GLU A 39 7.31 22.97 13.29
N ALA A 40 6.14 23.57 13.55
CA ALA A 40 5.35 23.21 14.72
C ALA A 40 4.85 21.77 14.64
N VAL A 41 4.39 21.34 13.47
CA VAL A 41 3.93 19.97 13.26
C VAL A 41 5.10 19.00 13.37
N MET A 42 6.24 19.33 12.77
CA MET A 42 7.43 18.49 12.84
C MET A 42 7.86 18.28 14.29
N LYS A 43 7.91 19.34 15.06
CA LYS A 43 8.26 19.26 16.47
C LYS A 43 7.28 18.38 17.25
N ALA A 44 5.99 18.57 17.02
CA ALA A 44 4.96 17.76 17.69
C ALA A 44 5.08 16.28 17.35
N VAL A 45 5.37 15.95 16.10
CA VAL A 45 5.56 14.56 15.67
C VAL A 45 6.78 13.93 16.33
N LEU A 46 7.90 14.65 16.35
CA LEU A 46 9.15 14.14 16.91
C LEU A 46 9.11 13.99 18.42
N GLU A 47 8.46 14.92 19.10
CA GLU A 47 8.38 14.90 20.56
C GLU A 47 7.25 14.05 21.10
N GLY A 48 6.37 13.57 20.24
CA GLY A 48 5.20 12.81 20.67
C GLY A 48 4.24 13.64 21.53
N THR A 49 4.21 14.95 21.34
CA THR A 49 3.41 15.87 22.16
C THR A 49 1.97 16.03 21.70
N VAL A 50 1.58 15.33 20.67
CA VAL A 50 0.19 15.34 20.20
C VAL A 50 -0.69 14.60 21.21
N ALA A 51 -1.85 15.17 21.53
CA ALA A 51 -2.73 14.64 22.56
C ALA A 51 -3.16 13.18 22.35
N LYS A 52 -3.14 12.70 21.11
CA LYS A 52 -3.50 11.33 20.77
C LYS A 52 -2.33 10.35 20.77
N GLY A 53 -1.15 10.80 21.22
CA GLY A 53 0.02 9.94 21.35
C GLY A 53 0.87 9.86 20.10
N ASP A 54 1.40 8.68 19.80
CA ASP A 54 2.32 8.44 18.70
C ASP A 54 1.65 8.59 17.33
N VAL A 55 1.87 9.74 16.70
CA VAL A 55 1.28 10.06 15.40
C VAL A 55 1.73 9.08 14.31
N LEU A 56 3.02 8.74 14.28
CA LEU A 56 3.53 7.82 13.26
C LEU A 56 3.05 6.40 13.48
N GLY A 57 2.90 5.99 14.73
CA GLY A 57 2.34 4.68 15.06
C GLY A 57 0.89 4.56 14.60
N VAL A 58 0.08 5.58 14.84
CA VAL A 58 -1.31 5.60 14.37
C VAL A 58 -1.37 5.63 12.85
N ALA A 59 -0.51 6.43 12.22
CA ALA A 59 -0.43 6.51 10.76
C ALA A 59 -0.03 5.17 10.14
N ARG A 60 0.86 4.43 10.81
CA ARG A 60 1.26 3.08 10.35
C ARG A 60 0.06 2.14 10.34
N VAL A 61 -0.70 2.11 11.40
CA VAL A 61 -1.89 1.27 11.47
C VAL A 61 -2.90 1.66 10.39
N ALA A 62 -3.12 2.96 10.22
CA ALA A 62 -4.03 3.46 9.19
C ALA A 62 -3.57 3.04 7.79
N GLY A 63 -2.26 3.10 7.53
CA GLY A 63 -1.69 2.67 6.24
C GLY A 63 -1.89 1.19 5.98
N ILE A 64 -1.69 0.35 6.98
CA ILE A 64 -1.91 -1.09 6.86
C ILE A 64 -3.39 -1.37 6.60
N MET A 65 -4.27 -0.70 7.31
CA MET A 65 -5.72 -0.84 7.08
C MET A 65 -6.11 -0.42 5.66
N ALA A 66 -5.51 0.66 5.16
CA ALA A 66 -5.77 1.12 3.80
C ALA A 66 -5.35 0.08 2.75
N VAL A 67 -4.20 -0.56 2.94
CA VAL A 67 -3.74 -1.63 2.04
C VAL A 67 -4.74 -2.78 2.03
N LYS A 68 -5.26 -3.16 3.19
CA LYS A 68 -6.27 -4.21 3.30
C LYS A 68 -7.58 -3.86 2.60
N GLN A 69 -7.85 -2.58 2.37
CA GLN A 69 -9.04 -2.11 1.67
C GLN A 69 -8.84 -1.95 0.17
N THR A 70 -7.71 -2.35 -0.36
CA THR A 70 -7.37 -2.15 -1.78
C THR A 70 -8.44 -2.73 -2.72
N ALA A 71 -8.95 -3.92 -2.42
CA ALA A 71 -9.97 -4.55 -3.24
C ALA A 71 -11.29 -3.77 -3.30
N HIS A 72 -11.55 -2.93 -2.28
CA HIS A 72 -12.76 -2.09 -2.24
C HIS A 72 -12.55 -0.74 -2.94
N LEU A 73 -11.29 -0.29 -3.05
CA LEU A 73 -10.94 1.01 -3.59
C LEU A 73 -10.56 0.96 -5.05
N ILE A 74 -9.90 -0.14 -5.46
CA ILE A 74 -9.40 -0.32 -6.81
C ILE A 74 -10.21 -1.43 -7.47
N PRO A 75 -10.94 -1.12 -8.55
CA PRO A 75 -11.67 -2.15 -9.28
C PRO A 75 -10.76 -3.28 -9.76
N MET A 76 -11.29 -4.48 -9.83
CA MET A 76 -10.61 -5.66 -10.39
C MET A 76 -9.45 -6.19 -9.54
N CYS A 77 -9.33 -5.75 -8.29
CA CYS A 77 -8.28 -6.23 -7.38
C CYS A 77 -8.77 -7.32 -6.41
N HIS A 78 -9.97 -7.81 -6.55
CA HIS A 78 -10.54 -8.76 -5.59
C HIS A 78 -9.93 -10.16 -5.65
N THR A 79 -9.10 -10.45 -6.63
CA THR A 79 -8.37 -11.71 -6.71
C THR A 79 -7.01 -11.66 -6.00
N LEU A 80 -6.65 -10.51 -5.44
CA LEU A 80 -5.38 -10.34 -4.75
C LEU A 80 -5.49 -10.79 -3.31
N LEU A 81 -4.53 -11.59 -2.87
CA LEU A 81 -4.37 -11.96 -1.48
C LEU A 81 -3.12 -11.28 -0.93
N ILE A 82 -3.32 -10.38 0.03
CA ILE A 82 -2.20 -9.68 0.66
C ILE A 82 -1.71 -10.52 1.82
N THR A 83 -0.47 -11.01 1.72
CA THR A 83 0.12 -11.89 2.71
C THR A 83 1.02 -11.17 3.69
N LYS A 84 1.52 -10.00 3.32
CA LYS A 84 2.35 -9.18 4.18
C LYS A 84 2.20 -7.72 3.79
N CYS A 85 2.21 -6.85 4.78
CA CYS A 85 2.20 -5.41 4.56
C CYS A 85 3.03 -4.73 5.64
N SER A 86 3.84 -3.77 5.22
CA SER A 86 4.59 -2.93 6.15
C SER A 86 4.48 -1.47 5.72
N VAL A 87 4.48 -0.59 6.71
CA VAL A 87 4.51 0.85 6.49
C VAL A 87 5.61 1.42 7.38
N ASP A 88 6.57 2.08 6.75
CA ASP A 88 7.68 2.70 7.44
C ASP A 88 7.74 4.19 7.10
N PHE A 89 8.40 4.96 7.95
CA PHE A 89 8.51 6.40 7.77
C PHE A 89 9.96 6.86 7.79
N GLU A 90 10.24 7.87 6.98
CA GLU A 90 11.51 8.60 7.01
C GLU A 90 11.18 10.06 7.30
N VAL A 91 11.75 10.59 8.37
CA VAL A 91 11.52 11.98 8.79
C VAL A 91 12.75 12.80 8.44
N ASP A 92 12.55 13.88 7.68
CA ASP A 92 13.61 14.83 7.34
C ASP A 92 13.29 16.16 7.98
N GLU A 93 13.99 16.46 9.09
CA GLU A 93 13.77 17.70 9.84
C GLU A 93 14.19 18.94 9.06
N LYS A 94 15.22 18.85 8.22
CA LYS A 94 15.71 19.99 7.46
C LYS A 94 14.73 20.40 6.38
N GLU A 95 14.20 19.42 5.68
CA GLU A 95 13.25 19.64 4.59
C GLU A 95 11.81 19.74 5.08
N LEU A 96 11.56 19.49 6.35
CA LEU A 96 10.23 19.46 6.94
C LEU A 96 9.30 18.50 6.20
N THR A 97 9.81 17.31 5.94
CA THR A 97 9.05 16.29 5.21
C THR A 97 8.96 14.99 6.00
N ILE A 98 7.87 14.30 5.81
CA ILE A 98 7.68 12.95 6.32
C ILE A 98 7.33 12.08 5.12
N LYS A 99 8.15 11.07 4.87
CA LYS A 99 7.96 10.13 3.77
C LYS A 99 7.45 8.81 4.32
N ALA A 100 6.37 8.32 3.74
CA ALA A 100 5.84 7.01 4.06
C ALA A 100 6.29 6.03 2.96
N LEU A 101 6.73 4.85 3.38
CA LEU A 101 7.06 3.75 2.47
C LEU A 101 6.17 2.58 2.82
N CYS A 102 5.40 2.13 1.84
CA CYS A 102 4.51 1.00 2.01
C CYS A 102 4.97 -0.14 1.13
N THR A 103 5.15 -1.31 1.71
CA THR A 103 5.51 -2.52 0.97
C THR A 103 4.45 -3.57 1.23
N ALA A 104 3.90 -4.13 0.16
CA ALA A 104 2.91 -5.18 0.25
C ALA A 104 3.38 -6.39 -0.55
N LYS A 105 3.22 -7.57 0.06
CA LYS A 105 3.45 -8.83 -0.62
C LYS A 105 2.10 -9.44 -0.96
N LEU A 106 1.96 -9.84 -2.21
CA LEU A 106 0.71 -10.33 -2.75
C LEU A 106 0.90 -11.72 -3.33
N GLU A 107 -0.13 -12.56 -3.20
CA GLU A 107 -0.23 -13.78 -3.96
C GLU A 107 -1.34 -13.63 -5.00
N ILE A 108 -1.02 -13.96 -6.24
CA ILE A 108 -1.93 -13.84 -7.37
C ILE A 108 -2.25 -15.23 -7.88
N GLY A 109 -3.51 -15.48 -8.18
CA GLY A 109 -3.96 -16.76 -8.68
C GLY A 109 -4.52 -17.69 -7.62
N ARG A 110 -4.52 -17.27 -6.36
CA ARG A 110 -5.10 -18.06 -5.28
C ARG A 110 -6.59 -17.78 -5.19
N ALA A 111 -7.38 -18.86 -5.13
CA ALA A 111 -8.82 -18.72 -4.98
C ALA A 111 -9.15 -18.16 -3.59
N HIS A 112 -10.05 -17.20 -3.55
CA HIS A 112 -10.64 -16.71 -2.30
C HIS A 112 -11.81 -17.60 -1.91
N VAL A 113 -11.83 -17.93 -0.67
CA VAL A 113 -12.93 -18.74 -0.13
C VAL A 113 -13.90 -17.85 0.63
#